data_91e29a13c46862d5fb4473fd3455de1b
#
_entry.id   91e29a13c46862d5fb4473fd3455de1b
#
_cell.length_a   1.000
_cell.length_b   1.000
_cell.length_c   1.000
_cell.angle_alpha   90.00
_cell.angle_beta   90.00
_cell.angle_gamma   90.00
#
_symmetry.space_group_name_H-M   'P 1'
#
loop_
_entity.id
_entity.type
_entity.pdbx_description
1 polymer ?
#
loop_
_entity_poly.entity_id
_entity_poly.type
_entity_poly.pdbx_seq_one_letter_code
_entity_poly.pdbx_strand_id
1 'polypeptide(L)'
;MDKIPAVKVYQPSYFSDHRGDLWTIWKEGDHDLKFNHDKVSTSKKNVLRGIHGDNKSWKLVTCLYGKIYLVVLNTVSKKWGSIVLSDDNKKMVLIPPTYGNGHCVLSDHAVFMYKWSYEGEYPDVEDQFSISWNDPTFNIGWPVKNPILSQRDEKKH
;
A
#
# COMPACT_ATOMS: atom_id res chain seq x y z
N MET A 1 -11.76 -5.63 -0.27
CA MET A 1 -11.45 -5.25 -1.69
C MET A 1 -12.59 -5.48 -2.68
N ASP A 2 -13.68 -6.10 -2.26
CA ASP A 2 -14.81 -6.42 -3.17
C ASP A 2 -15.47 -5.18 -3.80
N LYS A 3 -15.43 -4.04 -3.10
CA LYS A 3 -16.00 -2.78 -3.61
C LYS A 3 -15.14 -2.08 -4.66
N ILE A 4 -13.91 -2.54 -4.83
CA ILE A 4 -12.94 -1.99 -5.79
C ILE A 4 -12.27 -3.14 -6.55
N PRO A 5 -13.01 -3.83 -7.45
CA PRO A 5 -12.56 -5.09 -8.07
C PRO A 5 -11.34 -4.97 -8.98
N ALA A 6 -10.98 -3.75 -9.39
CA ALA A 6 -9.75 -3.53 -10.17
C ALA A 6 -8.48 -3.73 -9.31
N VAL A 7 -8.59 -3.65 -8.00
CA VAL A 7 -7.50 -3.93 -7.06
C VAL A 7 -7.45 -5.42 -6.78
N LYS A 8 -6.31 -6.05 -7.01
CA LYS A 8 -6.15 -7.50 -6.89
C LYS A 8 -5.29 -7.85 -5.68
N VAL A 9 -5.70 -8.90 -4.96
CA VAL A 9 -4.98 -9.45 -3.82
C VAL A 9 -4.38 -10.79 -4.22
N TYR A 10 -3.09 -10.97 -3.92
CA TYR A 10 -2.34 -12.19 -4.24
C TYR A 10 -1.81 -12.83 -2.97
N GLN A 11 -1.84 -14.16 -2.94
CA GLN A 11 -1.26 -14.97 -1.89
C GLN A 11 -0.10 -15.77 -2.47
N PRO A 12 1.16 -15.40 -2.18
CA PRO A 12 2.30 -16.15 -2.69
C PRO A 12 2.41 -17.52 -2.00
N SER A 13 2.97 -18.49 -2.71
CA SER A 13 3.46 -19.72 -2.10
C SER A 13 4.73 -19.43 -1.31
N TYR A 14 4.96 -20.11 -0.20
CA TYR A 14 6.17 -19.96 0.57
C TYR A 14 6.63 -21.29 1.15
N PHE A 15 7.92 -21.37 1.46
CA PHE A 15 8.55 -22.54 2.08
C PHE A 15 8.98 -22.17 3.49
N SER A 16 8.59 -22.99 4.45
CA SER A 16 8.92 -22.83 5.87
C SER A 16 9.78 -23.96 6.35
N ASP A 17 10.85 -23.66 7.09
CA ASP A 17 11.63 -24.63 7.84
C ASP A 17 12.09 -24.04 9.18
N HIS A 18 13.00 -24.73 9.89
CA HIS A 18 13.50 -24.25 11.18
C HIS A 18 14.24 -22.91 11.12
N ARG A 19 14.62 -22.43 9.92
CA ARG A 19 15.31 -21.14 9.74
C ARG A 19 14.32 -19.99 9.51
N GLY A 20 13.07 -20.25 9.10
CA GLY A 20 12.07 -19.28 8.74
C GLY A 20 11.45 -19.57 7.38
N ASP A 21 11.03 -18.51 6.69
CA ASP A 21 10.26 -18.61 5.45
C ASP A 21 11.03 -18.04 4.26
N LEU A 22 10.78 -18.62 3.10
CA LEU A 22 11.29 -18.13 1.82
C LEU A 22 10.15 -18.04 0.82
N TRP A 23 10.00 -16.88 0.18
CA TRP A 23 8.97 -16.70 -0.86
C TRP A 23 9.44 -15.72 -1.94
N THR A 24 8.74 -15.76 -3.08
CA THR A 24 8.99 -14.84 -4.19
C THR A 24 7.89 -13.78 -4.22
N ILE A 25 8.27 -12.53 -4.24
CA ILE A 25 7.33 -11.40 -4.36
C ILE A 25 6.93 -11.22 -5.82
N TRP A 26 7.91 -11.26 -6.72
CA TRP A 26 7.69 -11.05 -8.14
C TRP A 26 8.83 -11.66 -8.94
N LYS A 27 8.50 -12.17 -10.11
CA LYS A 27 9.47 -12.56 -11.14
C LYS A 27 8.96 -12.09 -12.49
N GLU A 28 9.85 -11.98 -13.47
CA GLU A 28 9.48 -11.57 -14.82
C GLU A 28 8.39 -12.48 -15.40
N GLY A 29 7.37 -11.86 -15.98
CA GLY A 29 6.18 -12.54 -16.49
C GLY A 29 4.99 -12.53 -15.56
N ASP A 30 5.18 -12.22 -14.27
CA ASP A 30 4.08 -12.05 -13.36
C ASP A 30 3.33 -10.73 -13.68
N HIS A 31 2.00 -10.75 -13.63
CA HIS A 31 1.10 -9.61 -13.74
C HIS A 31 1.10 -8.84 -15.08
N ASP A 32 1.74 -9.33 -16.14
CA ASP A 32 1.88 -8.61 -17.41
C ASP A 32 2.41 -7.17 -17.28
N LEU A 33 3.20 -6.92 -16.26
CA LEU A 33 3.76 -5.61 -15.94
C LEU A 33 5.28 -5.70 -15.83
N LYS A 34 5.95 -4.64 -16.26
CA LYS A 34 7.38 -4.45 -16.02
C LYS A 34 7.57 -3.51 -14.86
N PHE A 35 7.95 -4.05 -13.71
CA PHE A 35 8.30 -3.24 -12.55
C PHE A 35 9.72 -2.70 -12.71
N ASN A 36 9.88 -1.41 -12.52
CA ASN A 36 11.14 -0.70 -12.77
C ASN A 36 11.65 0.11 -11.58
N HIS A 37 10.97 0.05 -10.43
CA HIS A 37 11.33 0.88 -9.28
C HIS A 37 10.83 0.21 -8.00
N ASP A 38 11.72 0.05 -7.03
CA ASP A 38 11.36 -0.44 -5.69
C ASP A 38 11.57 0.65 -4.66
N LYS A 39 10.60 0.80 -3.76
CA LYS A 39 10.71 1.65 -2.58
C LYS A 39 10.38 0.86 -1.33
N VAL A 40 11.06 1.15 -0.25
CA VAL A 40 10.83 0.52 1.05
C VAL A 40 10.70 1.60 2.12
N SER A 41 9.72 1.44 3.00
CA SER A 41 9.60 2.28 4.19
C SER A 41 9.70 1.43 5.45
N THR A 42 10.33 1.99 6.47
CA THR A 42 10.31 1.46 7.83
C THR A 42 9.53 2.42 8.70
N SER A 43 8.68 1.90 9.56
CA SER A 43 7.78 2.74 10.36
C SER A 43 7.53 2.15 11.73
N LYS A 44 7.33 3.05 12.70
CA LYS A 44 6.97 2.73 14.08
C LYS A 44 5.47 2.50 14.19
N LYS A 45 5.05 1.89 15.29
CA LYS A 45 3.64 1.72 15.62
C LYS A 45 2.89 3.05 15.54
N ASN A 46 1.67 3.00 15.05
CA ASN A 46 0.74 4.12 14.88
C ASN A 46 1.12 5.12 13.78
N VAL A 47 2.22 4.92 13.06
CA VAL A 47 2.50 5.72 11.88
C VAL A 47 1.45 5.43 10.81
N LEU A 48 0.92 6.48 10.20
CA LEU A 48 0.03 6.41 9.05
C LEU A 48 0.68 7.19 7.91
N ARG A 49 0.83 6.53 6.76
CA ARG A 49 1.32 7.14 5.53
C ARG A 49 0.21 7.11 4.49
N GLY A 50 -0.12 8.24 3.94
CA GLY A 50 -1.14 8.36 2.89
C GLY A 50 -2.20 9.42 3.19
N ILE A 51 -3.18 9.53 2.37
CA ILE A 51 -3.49 8.70 1.20
C ILE A 51 -2.91 9.40 -0.02
N HIS A 52 -2.13 8.69 -0.79
CA HIS A 52 -1.47 9.22 -1.97
C HIS A 52 -1.72 8.33 -3.19
N GLY A 53 -1.59 8.91 -4.36
CA GLY A 53 -1.65 8.19 -5.61
C GLY A 53 -1.18 9.05 -6.77
N ASP A 54 -1.09 8.46 -7.95
CA ASP A 54 -0.78 9.15 -9.18
C ASP A 54 -1.57 8.54 -10.34
N ASN A 55 -1.48 9.16 -11.51
CA ASN A 55 -2.31 8.78 -12.66
C ASN A 55 -1.62 7.83 -13.64
N LYS A 56 -0.40 7.37 -13.36
CA LYS A 56 0.33 6.52 -14.30
C LYS A 56 0.92 5.24 -13.72
N SER A 57 1.11 5.15 -12.42
CA SER A 57 1.86 4.04 -11.82
C SER A 57 0.96 2.90 -11.35
N TRP A 58 1.37 1.68 -11.68
CA TRP A 58 0.93 0.47 -11.01
C TRP A 58 1.83 0.23 -9.80
N LYS A 59 1.27 -0.28 -8.73
CA LYS A 59 2.02 -0.58 -7.51
C LYS A 59 1.66 -1.96 -7.00
N LEU A 60 2.68 -2.79 -6.81
CA LEU A 60 2.54 -4.06 -6.09
C LEU A 60 3.11 -3.84 -4.69
N VAL A 61 2.26 -3.94 -3.69
CA VAL A 61 2.62 -3.60 -2.31
C VAL A 61 2.50 -4.81 -1.40
N THR A 62 3.39 -4.88 -0.42
CA THR A 62 3.42 -5.95 0.58
C THR A 62 4.09 -5.48 1.86
N CYS A 63 3.76 -6.13 2.98
CA CYS A 63 4.44 -5.92 4.25
C CYS A 63 5.51 -6.99 4.43
N LEU A 64 6.78 -6.59 4.41
CA LEU A 64 7.91 -7.51 4.52
C LEU A 64 8.17 -7.95 5.96
N TYR A 65 7.85 -7.10 6.93
CA TYR A 65 8.02 -7.35 8.35
C TYR A 65 6.97 -6.59 9.14
N GLY A 66 6.41 -7.25 10.15
CA GLY A 66 5.38 -6.65 10.99
C GLY A 66 3.98 -6.77 10.39
N LYS A 67 3.14 -5.84 10.76
CA LYS A 67 1.72 -5.86 10.38
C LYS A 67 1.22 -4.45 10.11
N ILE A 68 0.52 -4.27 8.99
CA ILE A 68 -0.07 -2.99 8.61
C ILE A 68 -1.53 -3.17 8.20
N TYR A 69 -2.29 -2.09 8.31
CA TYR A 69 -3.65 -1.98 7.80
C TYR A 69 -3.59 -1.12 6.55
N LEU A 70 -3.82 -1.72 5.39
CA LEU A 70 -3.79 -1.06 4.09
C LEU A 70 -5.20 -0.61 3.72
N VAL A 71 -5.31 0.64 3.26
CA VAL A 71 -6.52 1.17 2.65
C VAL A 71 -6.21 1.53 1.20
N VAL A 72 -7.09 1.11 0.29
CA VAL A 72 -7.04 1.51 -1.12
C VAL A 72 -8.40 2.09 -1.47
N LEU A 73 -8.40 3.21 -2.20
CA LEU A 73 -9.64 3.87 -2.60
C LEU A 73 -9.66 4.25 -4.07
N ASN A 74 -10.87 4.21 -4.63
CA ASN A 74 -11.13 4.69 -5.97
C ASN A 74 -11.57 6.16 -5.88
N THR A 75 -10.81 7.04 -6.49
CA THR A 75 -11.05 8.50 -6.41
C THR A 75 -12.32 8.92 -7.14
N VAL A 76 -12.77 8.16 -8.12
CA VAL A 76 -13.94 8.44 -8.94
C VAL A 76 -15.22 7.95 -8.26
N SER A 77 -15.28 6.64 -7.94
CA SER A 77 -16.47 6.04 -7.32
C SER A 77 -16.63 6.37 -5.84
N LYS A 78 -15.57 6.88 -5.21
CA LYS A 78 -15.49 7.15 -3.75
C LYS A 78 -15.61 5.89 -2.88
N LYS A 79 -15.48 4.72 -3.47
CA LYS A 79 -15.45 3.44 -2.74
C LYS A 79 -14.03 3.14 -2.28
N TRP A 80 -13.93 2.46 -1.17
CA TRP A 80 -12.65 2.01 -0.62
C TRP A 80 -12.74 0.60 -0.06
N GLY A 81 -11.58 -0.02 0.09
CA GLY A 81 -11.44 -1.31 0.73
C GLY A 81 -10.20 -1.33 1.60
N SER A 82 -10.12 -2.30 2.49
CA SER A 82 -9.00 -2.46 3.39
C SER A 82 -8.59 -3.92 3.52
N ILE A 83 -7.35 -4.13 3.90
CA ILE A 83 -6.79 -5.45 4.15
C ILE A 83 -5.61 -5.33 5.11
N VAL A 84 -5.45 -6.32 5.98
CA VAL A 84 -4.24 -6.45 6.81
C VAL A 84 -3.18 -7.20 6.03
N LEU A 85 -2.01 -6.60 5.91
CA LEU A 85 -0.82 -7.23 5.33
C LEU A 85 0.20 -7.46 6.45
N SER A 86 0.87 -8.61 6.42
CA SER A 86 1.86 -8.96 7.43
C SER A 86 2.92 -9.91 6.87
N ASP A 87 4.05 -10.02 7.57
CA ASP A 87 5.04 -11.05 7.27
C ASP A 87 4.49 -12.47 7.51
N ASP A 88 3.43 -12.58 8.30
CA ASP A 88 2.77 -13.85 8.58
C ASP A 88 1.89 -14.29 7.41
N ASN A 89 1.03 -13.41 6.89
CA ASN A 89 0.15 -13.75 5.76
C ASN A 89 0.82 -13.58 4.39
N LYS A 90 1.87 -12.76 4.27
CA LYS A 90 2.64 -12.51 3.04
C LYS A 90 1.80 -12.02 1.85
N LYS A 91 0.61 -11.55 2.10
CA LYS A 91 -0.28 -11.08 1.03
C LYS A 91 0.28 -9.85 0.33
N MET A 92 -0.03 -9.75 -0.95
CA MET A 92 0.35 -8.65 -1.82
C MET A 92 -0.89 -8.05 -2.45
N VAL A 93 -0.85 -6.76 -2.72
CA VAL A 93 -1.96 -6.04 -3.36
C VAL A 93 -1.43 -5.30 -4.59
N LEU A 94 -2.07 -5.51 -5.73
CA LEU A 94 -1.77 -4.80 -6.97
C LEU A 94 -2.77 -3.66 -7.14
N ILE A 95 -2.26 -2.44 -7.15
CA ILE A 95 -3.04 -1.20 -7.18
C ILE A 95 -2.84 -0.52 -8.54
N PRO A 96 -3.92 -0.30 -9.32
CA PRO A 96 -3.81 0.37 -10.60
C PRO A 96 -3.59 1.88 -10.47
N PRO A 97 -3.18 2.56 -11.56
CA PRO A 97 -3.15 4.02 -11.61
C PRO A 97 -4.50 4.63 -11.21
N THR A 98 -4.48 5.85 -10.73
CA THR A 98 -5.63 6.65 -10.29
C THR A 98 -6.24 6.25 -8.95
N TYR A 99 -5.84 5.13 -8.37
CA TYR A 99 -6.26 4.73 -7.03
C TYR A 99 -5.33 5.35 -5.98
N GLY A 100 -5.93 5.79 -4.86
CA GLY A 100 -5.19 6.24 -3.69
C GLY A 100 -4.94 5.09 -2.73
N ASN A 101 -3.81 5.13 -2.03
CA ASN A 101 -3.52 4.16 -0.99
C ASN A 101 -2.85 4.81 0.22
N GLY A 102 -3.08 4.20 1.36
CA GLY A 102 -2.44 4.55 2.62
C GLY A 102 -2.42 3.37 3.55
N HIS A 103 -1.54 3.42 4.53
CA HIS A 103 -1.48 2.35 5.52
C HIS A 103 -1.12 2.88 6.90
N CYS A 104 -1.57 2.19 7.93
CA CYS A 104 -1.12 2.43 9.29
C CYS A 104 -0.48 1.18 9.88
N VAL A 105 0.48 1.39 10.77
CA VAL A 105 1.30 0.33 11.36
C VAL A 105 0.65 -0.17 12.64
N LEU A 106 0.39 -1.48 12.70
CA LEU A 106 -0.26 -2.16 13.81
C LEU A 106 0.74 -2.81 14.78
N SER A 107 1.90 -3.23 14.28
CA SER A 107 2.99 -3.82 15.07
C SER A 107 3.93 -2.73 15.58
N ASP A 108 4.91 -3.10 16.44
CA ASP A 108 5.88 -2.14 16.97
C ASP A 108 6.71 -1.50 15.85
N HIS A 109 7.06 -2.28 14.84
CA HIS A 109 7.73 -1.83 13.62
C HIS A 109 7.12 -2.54 12.43
N ALA A 110 7.17 -1.90 11.26
CA ALA A 110 6.82 -2.53 10.01
C ALA A 110 7.76 -2.09 8.90
N VAL A 111 8.00 -3.03 7.97
CA VAL A 111 8.73 -2.76 6.73
C VAL A 111 7.74 -2.97 5.58
N PHE A 112 7.49 -1.92 4.83
CA PHE A 112 6.52 -1.91 3.75
C PHE A 112 7.25 -1.68 2.43
N MET A 113 6.91 -2.47 1.42
CA MET A 113 7.55 -2.41 0.11
C MET A 113 6.55 -2.07 -0.98
N TYR A 114 6.96 -1.17 -1.88
CA TYR A 114 6.27 -0.87 -3.13
C TYR A 114 7.14 -1.29 -4.31
N LYS A 115 6.61 -2.09 -5.22
CA LYS A 115 7.16 -2.25 -6.57
C LYS A 115 6.34 -1.39 -7.51
N TRP A 116 6.99 -0.53 -8.25
CA TRP A 116 6.34 0.42 -9.15
C TRP A 116 6.55 0.04 -10.60
N SER A 117 5.49 0.18 -11.40
CA SER A 117 5.55 0.09 -12.85
C SER A 117 4.99 1.37 -13.44
N TYR A 118 5.83 2.13 -14.14
CA TYR A 118 5.44 3.36 -14.82
C TYR A 118 6.32 3.57 -16.04
N GLU A 119 5.81 4.36 -16.99
CA GLU A 119 6.58 4.82 -18.14
C GLU A 119 7.06 6.25 -17.92
N GLY A 120 8.24 6.59 -18.43
CA GLY A 120 8.81 7.91 -18.32
C GLY A 120 9.41 8.20 -16.95
N GLU A 121 9.24 9.41 -16.47
CA GLU A 121 9.81 9.85 -15.21
C GLU A 121 9.01 9.38 -14.00
N TYR A 122 9.70 9.17 -12.89
CA TYR A 122 9.07 8.83 -11.61
C TYR A 122 8.11 9.95 -11.17
N PRO A 123 6.84 9.62 -10.85
CA PRO A 123 5.90 10.60 -10.33
C PRO A 123 6.23 10.90 -8.86
N ASP A 124 7.05 11.91 -8.62
CA ASP A 124 7.43 12.34 -7.28
C ASP A 124 6.27 13.10 -6.59
N VAL A 125 6.50 13.56 -5.38
CA VAL A 125 5.48 14.18 -4.52
C VAL A 125 4.64 15.23 -5.26
N GLU A 126 5.27 16.02 -6.12
CA GLU A 126 4.60 17.08 -6.89
C GLU A 126 3.61 16.53 -7.94
N ASP A 127 3.86 15.32 -8.43
CA ASP A 127 3.04 14.67 -9.45
C ASP A 127 1.97 13.74 -8.85
N GLN A 128 1.93 13.63 -7.54
CA GLN A 128 1.00 12.79 -6.81
C GLN A 128 -0.16 13.61 -6.28
N PHE A 129 -1.36 13.03 -6.29
CA PHE A 129 -2.47 13.58 -5.53
C PHE A 129 -2.40 13.11 -4.07
N SER A 130 -2.99 13.90 -3.17
CA SER A 130 -3.13 13.57 -1.76
C SER A 130 -4.58 13.71 -1.34
N ILE A 131 -5.03 12.79 -0.50
CA ILE A 131 -6.35 12.82 0.13
C ILE A 131 -6.12 12.71 1.64
N SER A 132 -6.82 13.54 2.41
CA SER A 132 -6.71 13.48 3.86
C SER A 132 -7.13 12.11 4.38
N TRP A 133 -6.34 11.54 5.29
CA TRP A 133 -6.63 10.22 5.87
C TRP A 133 -7.99 10.15 6.55
N ASN A 134 -8.47 11.28 7.08
CA ASN A 134 -9.74 11.42 7.79
C ASN A 134 -10.80 12.20 7.00
N ASP A 135 -10.67 12.23 5.68
CA ASP A 135 -11.65 12.91 4.82
C ASP A 135 -13.04 12.28 5.04
N PRO A 136 -14.03 13.08 5.46
CA PRO A 136 -15.37 12.56 5.76
C PRO A 136 -16.10 11.98 4.55
N THR A 137 -15.69 12.33 3.33
CA THR A 137 -16.23 11.76 2.10
C THR A 137 -16.10 10.23 2.09
N PHE A 138 -14.98 9.72 2.60
CA PHE A 138 -14.68 8.28 2.59
C PHE A 138 -15.08 7.61 3.91
N ASN A 139 -15.03 8.35 5.01
CA ASN A 139 -15.34 7.84 6.35
C ASN A 139 -14.63 6.52 6.67
N ILE A 140 -13.32 6.51 6.46
CA ILE A 140 -12.50 5.31 6.64
C ILE A 140 -12.36 4.98 8.12
N GLY A 141 -12.66 3.74 8.48
CA GLY A 141 -12.50 3.23 9.84
C GLY A 141 -11.07 2.78 10.13
N TRP A 142 -10.16 3.73 10.30
CA TRP A 142 -8.78 3.41 10.65
C TRP A 142 -8.70 2.81 12.06
N PRO A 143 -7.86 1.78 12.28
CA PRO A 143 -7.67 1.17 13.60
C PRO A 143 -6.70 1.96 14.49
N VAL A 144 -6.55 3.26 14.25
CA VAL A 144 -5.70 4.18 15.02
C VAL A 144 -6.44 5.50 15.18
N LYS A 145 -6.44 6.04 16.41
CA LYS A 145 -7.14 7.30 16.71
C LYS A 145 -6.25 8.53 16.51
N ASN A 146 -5.00 8.44 16.93
CA ASN A 146 -4.04 9.53 16.89
C ASN A 146 -2.81 9.09 16.11
N PRO A 147 -2.89 9.04 14.76
CA PRO A 147 -1.78 8.55 13.97
C PRO A 147 -0.60 9.53 13.99
N ILE A 148 0.60 8.97 13.86
CA ILE A 148 1.82 9.74 13.63
C ILE A 148 1.90 10.01 12.13
N LEU A 149 1.86 11.28 11.76
CA LEU A 149 1.79 11.75 10.37
C LEU A 149 3.02 12.55 9.98
N SER A 150 3.35 12.54 8.69
CA SER A 150 4.28 13.51 8.11
C SER A 150 3.61 14.89 8.00
N GLN A 151 4.40 15.95 7.78
CA GLN A 151 3.85 17.28 7.52
C GLN A 151 2.90 17.29 6.32
N ARG A 152 3.23 16.53 5.28
CA ARG A 152 2.37 16.38 4.10
C ARG A 152 1.00 15.80 4.47
N ASP A 153 1.00 14.76 5.30
CA ASP A 153 -0.22 14.03 5.65
C ASP A 153 -1.06 14.74 6.73
N GLU A 154 -0.47 15.66 7.48
CA GLU A 154 -1.18 16.52 8.42
C GLU A 154 -2.04 17.58 7.74
N LYS A 155 -1.70 17.95 6.50
CA LYS A 155 -2.44 18.96 5.74
C LYS A 155 -3.81 18.42 5.31
N LYS A 156 -4.81 19.30 5.32
CA LYS A 156 -6.10 18.97 4.69
C LYS A 156 -5.98 19.09 3.18
N HIS A 157 -6.47 18.09 2.51
CA HIS A 157 -6.46 18.02 1.05
C HIS A 157 -7.85 17.91 0.45
#